data_e33d6a16b922de9976e2f560e9539ace
#
_entry.id   e33d6a16b922de9976e2f560e9539ace
#
_cell.length_a   1.000
_cell.length_b   1.000
_cell.length_c   1.000
_cell.angle_alpha   90.00
_cell.angle_beta   90.00
_cell.angle_gamma   90.00
#
_symmetry.space_group_name_H-M   'P 1'
#
loop_
_entity.id
_entity.type
_entity.pdbx_description
1 polymer ?
#
loop_
_entity_poly.entity_id
_entity_poly.type
_entity_poly.pdbx_seq_one_letter_code
_entity_poly.pdbx_strand_id
1 'polypeptide(L)'
;MVFIILVATILVAVGIEVLFLRKKRALAPINEHSSSPVVFNRSSLEIPEGYYFSPGHTWAKEDSGKLKIGIDAFVLKALGNLKIDKLIPAGNSIKKGDVIFEATANSKRVKFRSPVDGTIDFVNNKVIGKQLTDVYGDNWGVKITAGSDQISRLLSNGAALDWMKSEFRRLKDFLSFNSFKAEPVGATMY
;
A
#
# COMPACT_ATOMS: atom_id res chain seq x y z
N MET A 1 -48.27 3.93 41.73
CA MET A 1 -48.46 4.72 40.50
C MET A 1 -47.13 5.30 39.96
N VAL A 2 -46.32 5.98 40.79
CA VAL A 2 -45.07 6.60 40.36
C VAL A 2 -44.06 5.60 39.74
N PHE A 3 -43.93 4.41 40.31
CA PHE A 3 -43.01 3.35 39.84
C PHE A 3 -43.35 2.85 38.43
N ILE A 4 -44.62 2.73 38.08
CA ILE A 4 -45.07 2.27 36.76
C ILE A 4 -44.75 3.33 35.69
N ILE A 5 -44.88 4.62 36.01
CA ILE A 5 -44.57 5.72 35.11
C ILE A 5 -43.06 5.77 34.86
N LEU A 6 -42.24 5.54 35.88
CA LEU A 6 -40.78 5.55 35.78
C LEU A 6 -40.26 4.38 34.89
N VAL A 7 -40.85 3.19 35.06
CA VAL A 7 -40.50 2.03 34.19
C VAL A 7 -40.94 2.27 32.75
N ALA A 8 -42.11 2.84 32.53
CA ALA A 8 -42.61 3.16 31.19
C ALA A 8 -41.72 4.18 30.48
N THR A 9 -41.24 5.22 31.19
CA THR A 9 -40.31 6.22 30.59
C THR A 9 -38.96 5.64 30.21
N ILE A 10 -38.41 4.73 31.03
CA ILE A 10 -37.16 4.03 30.73
C ILE A 10 -37.30 3.13 29.48
N LEU A 11 -38.41 2.38 29.38
CA LEU A 11 -38.68 1.52 28.23
C LEU A 11 -38.83 2.32 26.93
N VAL A 12 -39.47 3.51 26.99
CA VAL A 12 -39.61 4.39 25.84
C VAL A 12 -38.23 4.97 25.43
N ALA A 13 -37.42 5.38 26.40
CA ALA A 13 -36.07 5.91 26.12
C ALA A 13 -35.16 4.83 25.45
N VAL A 14 -35.16 3.61 25.98
CA VAL A 14 -34.40 2.49 25.40
C VAL A 14 -34.95 2.11 24.01
N GLY A 15 -36.26 2.15 23.82
CA GLY A 15 -36.90 1.91 22.52
C GLY A 15 -36.46 2.95 21.45
N ILE A 16 -36.37 4.22 21.84
CA ILE A 16 -35.94 5.27 20.97
C ILE A 16 -34.43 5.11 20.61
N GLU A 17 -33.58 4.77 21.57
CA GLU A 17 -32.17 4.51 21.31
C GLU A 17 -31.96 3.32 20.38
N VAL A 18 -32.69 2.20 20.59
CA VAL A 18 -32.58 1.04 19.70
C VAL A 18 -33.08 1.34 18.29
N LEU A 19 -34.14 2.13 18.14
CA LEU A 19 -34.65 2.57 16.84
C LEU A 19 -33.67 3.52 16.16
N PHE A 20 -33.03 4.42 16.90
CA PHE A 20 -32.04 5.37 16.37
C PHE A 20 -30.75 4.67 15.95
N LEU A 21 -30.29 3.68 16.72
CA LEU A 21 -29.13 2.84 16.38
C LEU A 21 -29.41 1.94 15.18
N ARG A 22 -30.62 1.39 15.05
CA ARG A 22 -31.05 0.62 13.86
C ARG A 22 -31.13 1.52 12.63
N LYS A 23 -31.66 2.74 12.76
CA LYS A 23 -31.74 3.70 11.65
C LYS A 23 -30.34 4.19 11.22
N LYS A 24 -29.39 4.38 12.15
CA LYS A 24 -28.00 4.68 11.82
C LYS A 24 -27.29 3.52 11.13
N ARG A 25 -27.61 2.25 11.46
CA ARG A 25 -27.08 1.08 10.76
C ARG A 25 -27.69 0.87 9.37
N ALA A 26 -28.93 1.28 9.17
CA ALA A 26 -29.59 1.19 7.86
C ALA A 26 -29.25 2.34 6.92
N LEU A 27 -28.65 3.44 7.41
CA LEU A 27 -28.26 4.61 6.64
C LEU A 27 -26.73 4.78 6.53
N ALA A 28 -25.94 3.81 7.04
CA ALA A 28 -24.56 3.72 6.59
C ALA A 28 -24.64 3.34 5.10
N PRO A 29 -24.24 4.22 4.16
CA PRO A 29 -24.05 3.76 2.81
C PRO A 29 -23.04 2.63 2.93
N ILE A 30 -23.39 1.45 2.46
CA ILE A 30 -22.41 0.48 2.00
C ILE A 30 -21.69 1.28 0.92
N ASN A 31 -20.58 1.92 1.27
CA ASN A 31 -19.58 2.21 0.29
C ASN A 31 -19.18 0.83 -0.22
N GLU A 32 -19.91 0.35 -1.21
CA GLU A 32 -19.33 -0.46 -2.24
C GLU A 32 -18.14 0.37 -2.68
N HIS A 33 -16.98 0.05 -2.11
CA HIS A 33 -15.75 0.30 -2.78
C HIS A 33 -15.96 -0.42 -4.11
N SER A 34 -16.49 0.35 -5.06
CA SER A 34 -16.38 0.06 -6.46
C SER A 34 -14.87 -0.10 -6.68
N SER A 35 -14.39 -1.30 -6.41
CA SER A 35 -13.16 -1.78 -6.97
C SER A 35 -13.44 -1.89 -8.46
N SER A 36 -13.47 -0.73 -9.13
CA SER A 36 -13.30 -0.72 -10.56
C SER A 36 -12.15 -1.67 -10.82
N PRO A 37 -12.32 -2.70 -11.65
CA PRO A 37 -11.24 -3.61 -11.95
C PRO A 37 -10.09 -2.72 -12.39
N VAL A 38 -8.97 -2.79 -11.67
CA VAL A 38 -7.78 -2.01 -12.01
C VAL A 38 -7.41 -2.49 -13.40
N VAL A 39 -7.80 -1.71 -14.41
CA VAL A 39 -7.48 -2.00 -15.81
C VAL A 39 -5.99 -1.74 -15.93
N PHE A 40 -5.21 -2.79 -15.74
CA PHE A 40 -3.77 -2.77 -15.96
C PHE A 40 -3.53 -2.63 -17.47
N ASN A 41 -3.45 -1.39 -17.94
CA ASN A 41 -3.05 -1.12 -19.30
C ASN A 41 -1.52 -1.30 -19.41
N ARG A 42 -1.07 -1.99 -20.47
CA ARG A 42 0.37 -2.19 -20.74
C ARG A 42 1.17 -0.89 -20.83
N SER A 43 0.54 0.21 -21.25
CA SER A 43 1.16 1.55 -21.29
C SER A 43 1.48 2.14 -19.92
N SER A 44 1.01 1.52 -18.84
CA SER A 44 1.28 2.00 -17.48
C SER A 44 2.53 1.38 -16.83
N LEU A 45 3.30 0.59 -17.57
CA LEU A 45 4.54 -0.07 -17.14
C LEU A 45 5.76 0.65 -17.72
N GLU A 46 5.80 1.96 -17.60
CA GLU A 46 7.01 2.70 -17.95
C GLU A 46 8.06 2.52 -16.85
N ILE A 47 9.24 2.07 -17.25
CA ILE A 47 10.44 2.07 -16.43
C ILE A 47 11.16 3.39 -16.71
N PRO A 48 11.17 4.35 -15.76
CA PRO A 48 11.83 5.62 -15.99
C PRO A 48 13.34 5.41 -16.13
N GLU A 49 13.97 6.18 -17.01
CA GLU A 49 15.41 6.11 -17.22
C GLU A 49 16.20 6.47 -15.95
N GLY A 50 17.28 5.74 -15.69
CA GLY A 50 18.14 5.95 -14.52
C GLY A 50 17.57 5.42 -13.22
N TYR A 51 16.46 4.65 -13.25
CA TYR A 51 15.94 3.95 -12.10
C TYR A 51 16.33 2.47 -12.10
N TYR A 52 16.64 1.96 -10.93
CA TYR A 52 17.00 0.58 -10.64
C TYR A 52 15.99 -0.01 -9.68
N PHE A 53 15.59 -1.25 -9.88
CA PHE A 53 14.49 -1.89 -9.15
C PHE A 53 14.94 -3.11 -8.38
N SER A 54 14.30 -3.36 -7.27
CA SER A 54 14.53 -4.52 -6.42
C SER A 54 13.27 -5.39 -6.36
N PRO A 55 13.41 -6.72 -6.25
CA PRO A 55 12.28 -7.62 -6.02
C PRO A 55 11.45 -7.30 -4.78
N GLY A 56 11.95 -6.46 -3.86
CA GLY A 56 11.22 -5.95 -2.70
C GLY A 56 10.35 -4.73 -2.98
N HIS A 57 10.09 -4.42 -4.25
CA HIS A 57 9.27 -3.28 -4.68
C HIS A 57 9.77 -1.92 -4.21
N THR A 58 11.07 -1.78 -4.12
CA THR A 58 11.75 -0.50 -3.95
C THR A 58 12.58 -0.18 -5.18
N TRP A 59 12.65 1.11 -5.50
CA TRP A 59 13.56 1.61 -6.53
C TRP A 59 14.72 2.38 -5.91
N ALA A 60 15.84 2.41 -6.62
CA ALA A 60 16.99 3.26 -6.36
C ALA A 60 17.26 4.16 -7.55
N LYS A 61 17.67 5.39 -7.29
CA LYS A 61 18.15 6.33 -8.31
C LYS A 61 19.37 7.09 -7.79
N GLU A 62 20.39 7.19 -8.60
CA GLU A 62 21.59 7.96 -8.28
C GLU A 62 21.27 9.46 -8.30
N ASP A 63 21.70 10.16 -7.26
CA ASP A 63 21.53 11.59 -7.09
C ASP A 63 22.71 12.18 -6.31
N SER A 64 23.64 12.85 -7.01
CA SER A 64 24.79 13.53 -6.42
C SER A 64 25.66 12.61 -5.55
N GLY A 65 25.98 11.41 -6.05
CA GLY A 65 26.81 10.42 -5.35
C GLY A 65 26.12 9.67 -4.22
N LYS A 66 24.81 9.82 -4.08
CA LYS A 66 23.97 9.10 -3.13
C LYS A 66 22.83 8.40 -3.88
N LEU A 67 22.20 7.43 -3.23
CA LEU A 67 21.04 6.73 -3.76
C LEU A 67 19.75 7.24 -3.12
N LYS A 68 18.88 7.84 -3.90
CA LYS A 68 17.47 8.02 -3.55
C LYS A 68 16.79 6.66 -3.60
N ILE A 69 16.05 6.30 -2.56
CA ILE A 69 15.25 5.08 -2.49
C ILE A 69 13.79 5.45 -2.31
N GLY A 70 12.92 4.81 -3.07
CA GLY A 70 11.47 4.95 -2.98
C GLY A 70 10.75 3.64 -3.25
N ILE A 71 9.43 3.69 -3.28
CA ILE A 71 8.53 2.56 -3.55
C ILE A 71 8.17 2.56 -5.02
N ASP A 72 8.07 1.40 -5.68
CA ASP A 72 7.79 1.34 -7.10
C ASP A 72 6.30 1.53 -7.47
N ALA A 73 6.05 1.83 -8.74
CA ALA A 73 4.70 2.08 -9.23
C ALA A 73 3.80 0.82 -9.22
N PHE A 74 4.38 -0.37 -9.25
CA PHE A 74 3.60 -1.61 -9.17
C PHE A 74 2.83 -1.69 -7.85
N VAL A 75 3.51 -1.39 -6.73
CA VAL A 75 2.88 -1.40 -5.40
C VAL A 75 1.72 -0.43 -5.33
N LEU A 76 1.92 0.80 -5.83
CA LEU A 76 0.86 1.82 -5.82
C LEU A 76 -0.36 1.35 -6.63
N LYS A 77 -0.14 0.72 -7.78
CA LYS A 77 -1.21 0.17 -8.62
C LYS A 77 -1.87 -1.07 -8.02
N ALA A 78 -1.08 -1.97 -7.40
CA ALA A 78 -1.58 -3.21 -6.82
C ALA A 78 -2.38 -3.00 -5.53
N LEU A 79 -1.93 -2.05 -4.69
CA LEU A 79 -2.52 -1.81 -3.37
C LEU A 79 -3.48 -0.61 -3.34
N GLY A 80 -3.48 0.25 -4.36
CA GLY A 80 -4.29 1.46 -4.42
C GLY A 80 -3.80 2.51 -3.42
N ASN A 81 -4.59 2.75 -2.37
CA ASN A 81 -4.28 3.77 -1.37
C ASN A 81 -3.07 3.36 -0.51
N LEU A 82 -1.93 3.96 -0.77
CA LEU A 82 -0.69 3.74 -0.02
C LEU A 82 -0.28 5.02 0.70
N LYS A 83 -0.18 4.95 2.02
CA LYS A 83 0.27 6.04 2.88
C LYS A 83 1.52 5.62 3.63
N ILE A 84 2.60 6.39 3.55
CA ILE A 84 3.81 6.14 4.33
C ILE A 84 3.57 6.62 5.77
N ASP A 85 3.72 5.71 6.73
CA ASP A 85 3.52 6.01 8.14
C ASP A 85 4.84 6.33 8.83
N LYS A 86 5.92 5.63 8.45
CA LYS A 86 7.23 5.78 9.09
C LYS A 86 8.36 5.50 8.12
N LEU A 87 9.44 6.26 8.28
CA LEU A 87 10.73 6.07 7.61
C LEU A 87 11.80 5.80 8.66
N ILE A 88 12.84 5.04 8.27
CA ILE A 88 14.01 4.85 9.13
C ILE A 88 14.73 6.18 9.30
N PRO A 89 15.16 6.55 10.53
CA PRO A 89 15.84 7.83 10.76
C PRO A 89 17.21 7.93 10.07
N ALA A 90 17.63 9.17 9.78
CA ALA A 90 18.99 9.44 9.31
C ALA A 90 20.03 9.03 10.36
N GLY A 91 21.24 8.74 9.90
CA GLY A 91 22.35 8.26 10.73
C GLY A 91 22.36 6.75 10.98
N ASN A 92 21.31 6.02 10.61
CA ASN A 92 21.29 4.56 10.79
C ASN A 92 22.08 3.86 9.67
N SER A 93 22.93 2.91 10.07
CA SER A 93 23.52 1.94 9.16
C SER A 93 22.50 0.84 8.90
N ILE A 94 22.34 0.44 7.64
CA ILE A 94 21.38 -0.56 7.20
C ILE A 94 22.03 -1.60 6.31
N LYS A 95 21.46 -2.79 6.31
CA LYS A 95 21.78 -3.87 5.40
C LYS A 95 20.66 -4.05 4.37
N LYS A 96 21.00 -4.59 3.21
CA LYS A 96 20.02 -5.07 2.24
C LYS A 96 19.02 -6.01 2.94
N GLY A 97 17.74 -5.72 2.81
CA GLY A 97 16.66 -6.47 3.46
C GLY A 97 16.15 -5.86 4.77
N ASP A 98 16.84 -4.86 5.35
CA ASP A 98 16.33 -4.15 6.52
C ASP A 98 15.10 -3.31 6.17
N VAL A 99 14.17 -3.19 7.10
CA VAL A 99 12.95 -2.38 6.90
C VAL A 99 13.31 -0.91 6.93
N ILE A 100 13.04 -0.20 5.84
CA ILE A 100 13.30 1.25 5.70
C ILE A 100 12.04 2.09 5.62
N PHE A 101 10.91 1.50 5.16
CA PHE A 101 9.61 2.16 5.15
C PHE A 101 8.55 1.28 5.79
N GLU A 102 7.68 1.88 6.58
CA GLU A 102 6.40 1.29 6.99
C GLU A 102 5.27 2.13 6.39
N ALA A 103 4.30 1.47 5.80
CA ALA A 103 3.18 2.11 5.13
C ALA A 103 1.87 1.39 5.45
N THR A 104 0.75 2.07 5.27
CA THR A 104 -0.59 1.49 5.36
C THR A 104 -1.24 1.50 3.98
N ALA A 105 -1.78 0.36 3.57
CA ALA A 105 -2.61 0.19 2.39
C ALA A 105 -3.89 -0.56 2.78
N ASN A 106 -5.06 0.03 2.51
CA ASN A 106 -6.38 -0.58 2.82
C ASN A 106 -6.45 -1.14 4.26
N SER A 107 -6.01 -0.36 5.26
CA SER A 107 -5.93 -0.71 6.69
C SER A 107 -4.92 -1.82 7.04
N LYS A 108 -4.11 -2.27 6.10
CA LYS A 108 -3.06 -3.27 6.32
C LYS A 108 -1.69 -2.60 6.33
N ARG A 109 -0.84 -3.03 7.26
CA ARG A 109 0.56 -2.56 7.32
C ARG A 109 1.41 -3.32 6.31
N VAL A 110 2.22 -2.56 5.58
CA VAL A 110 3.17 -3.06 4.59
C VAL A 110 4.56 -2.53 4.94
N LYS A 111 5.58 -3.36 4.83
CA LYS A 111 6.97 -3.00 5.13
C LYS A 111 7.81 -3.12 3.86
N PHE A 112 8.55 -2.06 3.54
CA PHE A 112 9.47 -2.05 2.41
C PHE A 112 10.90 -2.12 2.91
N ARG A 113 11.70 -2.89 2.20
CA ARG A 113 13.05 -3.22 2.63
C ARG A 113 14.10 -2.53 1.77
N SER A 114 15.26 -2.26 2.36
CA SER A 114 16.39 -1.67 1.63
C SER A 114 16.85 -2.59 0.52
N PRO A 115 17.02 -2.06 -0.70
CA PRO A 115 17.62 -2.81 -1.80
C PRO A 115 19.14 -2.95 -1.70
N VAL A 116 19.79 -2.15 -0.85
CA VAL A 116 21.24 -2.02 -0.74
C VAL A 116 21.70 -1.92 0.72
N ASP A 117 22.98 -2.19 0.96
CA ASP A 117 23.67 -1.84 2.21
C ASP A 117 24.05 -0.36 2.18
N GLY A 118 24.12 0.29 3.34
CA GLY A 118 24.60 1.67 3.40
C GLY A 118 24.23 2.40 4.69
N THR A 119 24.35 3.71 4.66
CA THR A 119 23.97 4.60 5.77
C THR A 119 22.91 5.57 5.29
N ILE A 120 21.85 5.76 6.07
CA ILE A 120 20.81 6.74 5.78
C ILE A 120 21.34 8.15 6.04
N ASP A 121 21.45 8.95 5.01
CA ASP A 121 21.90 10.35 5.14
C ASP A 121 20.73 11.31 5.33
N PHE A 122 19.67 11.13 4.55
CA PHE A 122 18.52 12.04 4.57
C PHE A 122 17.21 11.25 4.54
N VAL A 123 16.21 11.84 5.17
CA VAL A 123 14.83 11.34 5.21
C VAL A 123 13.90 12.40 4.62
N ASN A 124 13.07 12.00 3.69
CA ASN A 124 12.07 12.88 3.11
C ASN A 124 10.77 12.89 3.96
N ASN A 125 10.77 13.74 4.98
CA ASN A 125 9.61 13.85 5.87
C ASN A 125 8.34 14.35 5.16
N LYS A 126 8.46 14.91 3.94
CA LYS A 126 7.30 15.41 3.17
C LYS A 126 6.35 14.30 2.72
N VAL A 127 6.83 13.06 2.61
CA VAL A 127 6.01 11.91 2.19
C VAL A 127 5.30 11.23 3.36
N ILE A 128 5.71 11.50 4.62
CA ILE A 128 5.11 10.88 5.81
C ILE A 128 3.68 11.41 6.00
N GLY A 129 2.75 10.49 6.24
CA GLY A 129 1.34 10.80 6.49
C GLY A 129 0.55 11.15 5.23
N LYS A 130 1.19 11.29 4.07
CA LYS A 130 0.52 11.58 2.80
C LYS A 130 0.19 10.30 2.06
N GLN A 131 -0.93 10.31 1.35
CA GLN A 131 -1.24 9.30 0.36
C GLN A 131 -0.34 9.52 -0.87
N LEU A 132 0.35 8.47 -1.30
CA LEU A 132 1.14 8.51 -2.51
C LEU A 132 0.23 8.45 -3.75
N THR A 133 0.38 9.42 -4.63
CA THR A 133 -0.28 9.47 -5.96
C THR A 133 0.71 9.26 -7.09
N ASP A 134 1.98 9.56 -6.82
CA ASP A 134 3.13 9.29 -7.66
C ASP A 134 4.24 8.72 -6.78
N VAL A 135 5.14 7.93 -7.37
CA VAL A 135 6.20 7.22 -6.64
C VAL A 135 7.59 7.60 -7.12
N TYR A 136 7.72 8.37 -8.18
CA TYR A 136 8.99 8.80 -8.74
C TYR A 136 9.30 10.27 -8.40
N GLY A 137 10.36 10.79 -8.95
CA GLY A 137 10.75 12.19 -8.77
C GLY A 137 11.04 12.54 -7.31
N ASP A 138 10.27 13.44 -6.75
CA ASP A 138 10.43 13.95 -5.38
C ASP A 138 9.76 13.07 -4.30
N ASN A 139 9.14 11.95 -4.69
CA ASN A 139 8.49 11.01 -3.76
C ASN A 139 9.42 9.90 -3.27
N TRP A 140 10.72 10.14 -3.24
CA TRP A 140 11.69 9.29 -2.55
C TRP A 140 11.47 9.35 -1.03
N GLY A 141 11.77 8.27 -0.32
CA GLY A 141 11.66 8.22 1.14
C GLY A 141 12.96 8.53 1.86
N VAL A 142 14.07 7.93 1.42
CA VAL A 142 15.40 8.12 2.03
C VAL A 142 16.48 8.31 0.96
N LYS A 143 17.58 9.00 1.35
CA LYS A 143 18.83 8.99 0.60
C LYS A 143 19.89 8.24 1.40
N ILE A 144 20.63 7.41 0.71
CA ILE A 144 21.60 6.46 1.29
C ILE A 144 22.97 6.69 0.66
N THR A 145 24.02 6.75 1.48
CA THR A 145 25.38 6.52 1.03
C THR A 145 25.62 5.01 0.98
N ALA A 146 25.83 4.48 -0.22
CA ALA A 146 26.07 3.06 -0.48
C ALA A 146 27.34 2.88 -1.31
N GLY A 147 27.93 1.67 -1.27
CA GLY A 147 29.04 1.31 -2.14
C GLY A 147 28.62 1.32 -3.62
N SER A 148 29.53 1.72 -4.51
CA SER A 148 29.26 1.85 -5.95
C SER A 148 28.85 0.54 -6.64
N ASP A 149 29.23 -0.61 -6.07
CA ASP A 149 28.89 -1.94 -6.59
C ASP A 149 27.45 -2.37 -6.27
N GLN A 150 26.77 -1.70 -5.35
CA GLN A 150 25.45 -2.10 -4.86
C GLN A 150 24.37 -1.90 -5.91
N ILE A 151 24.44 -0.83 -6.68
CA ILE A 151 23.42 -0.49 -7.68
C ILE A 151 23.46 -1.45 -8.88
N SER A 152 24.64 -1.95 -9.26
CA SER A 152 24.80 -2.89 -10.38
C SER A 152 24.11 -4.24 -10.16
N ARG A 153 23.73 -4.54 -8.92
CA ARG A 153 22.99 -5.77 -8.54
C ARG A 153 21.49 -5.61 -8.62
N LEU A 154 21.01 -4.41 -8.95
CA LEU A 154 19.58 -4.12 -9.08
C LEU A 154 19.14 -4.28 -10.54
N LEU A 155 17.84 -4.47 -10.71
CA LEU A 155 17.23 -4.60 -12.04
C LEU A 155 17.11 -3.24 -12.72
N SER A 156 17.48 -3.14 -13.98
CA SER A 156 17.36 -1.92 -14.78
C SER A 156 16.84 -2.23 -16.18
N ASN A 157 16.37 -1.22 -16.87
CA ASN A 157 15.97 -1.29 -18.28
C ASN A 157 15.10 -2.50 -18.62
N GLY A 158 15.49 -3.31 -19.60
CA GLY A 158 14.75 -4.49 -20.07
C GLY A 158 14.50 -5.51 -18.97
N ALA A 159 15.52 -5.79 -18.12
CA ALA A 159 15.38 -6.75 -17.01
C ALA A 159 14.35 -6.28 -15.97
N ALA A 160 14.31 -4.98 -15.66
CA ALA A 160 13.30 -4.40 -14.77
C ALA A 160 11.90 -4.51 -15.38
N LEU A 161 11.77 -4.23 -16.68
CA LEU A 161 10.50 -4.33 -17.39
C LEU A 161 9.97 -5.77 -17.41
N ASP A 162 10.81 -6.76 -17.69
CA ASP A 162 10.40 -8.15 -17.75
C ASP A 162 10.05 -8.70 -16.37
N TRP A 163 10.80 -8.31 -15.34
CA TRP A 163 10.45 -8.61 -13.95
C TRP A 163 9.09 -8.00 -13.60
N MET A 164 8.87 -6.73 -13.87
CA MET A 164 7.60 -6.05 -13.54
C MET A 164 6.41 -6.68 -14.28
N LYS A 165 6.57 -7.07 -15.55
CA LYS A 165 5.54 -7.85 -16.28
C LYS A 165 5.25 -9.19 -15.61
N SER A 166 6.25 -9.85 -15.03
CA SER A 166 6.06 -11.10 -14.30
C SER A 166 5.28 -10.90 -13.01
N GLU A 167 5.55 -9.83 -12.26
CA GLU A 167 4.78 -9.48 -11.06
C GLU A 167 3.31 -9.18 -11.37
N PHE A 168 3.03 -8.48 -12.48
CA PHE A 168 1.65 -8.28 -12.93
C PHE A 168 0.93 -9.59 -13.28
N ARG A 169 1.60 -10.53 -13.95
CA ARG A 169 1.02 -11.85 -14.22
C ARG A 169 0.69 -12.58 -12.93
N ARG A 170 1.62 -12.63 -11.96
CA ARG A 170 1.40 -13.25 -10.65
C ARG A 170 0.21 -12.62 -9.91
N LEU A 171 0.12 -11.30 -9.92
CA LEU A 171 -1.01 -10.59 -9.31
C LEU A 171 -2.33 -10.96 -9.97
N LYS A 172 -2.38 -10.97 -11.31
CA LYS A 172 -3.57 -11.35 -12.08
C LYS A 172 -4.00 -12.78 -11.77
N ASP A 173 -3.06 -13.73 -11.73
CA ASP A 173 -3.33 -15.13 -11.45
C ASP A 173 -3.86 -15.29 -10.02
N PHE A 174 -3.27 -14.59 -9.06
CA PHE A 174 -3.75 -14.57 -7.67
C PHE A 174 -5.17 -14.02 -7.55
N LEU A 175 -5.50 -12.92 -8.21
CA LEU A 175 -6.84 -12.33 -8.19
C LEU A 175 -7.87 -13.24 -8.86
N SER A 176 -7.54 -13.86 -10.00
CA SER A 176 -8.44 -14.81 -10.67
C SER A 176 -8.72 -16.03 -9.80
N PHE A 177 -7.71 -16.60 -9.16
CA PHE A 177 -7.90 -17.74 -8.28
C PHE A 177 -8.81 -17.44 -7.09
N ASN A 178 -8.70 -16.23 -6.51
CA ASN A 178 -9.55 -15.83 -5.39
C ASN A 178 -10.98 -15.50 -5.82
N SER A 179 -11.21 -15.04 -7.06
CA SER A 179 -12.57 -14.82 -7.57
C SER A 179 -13.35 -16.12 -7.73
N PHE A 180 -12.72 -17.21 -8.17
CA PHE A 180 -13.36 -18.53 -8.23
C PHE A 180 -13.73 -19.12 -6.86
N LYS A 181 -13.00 -18.75 -5.80
CA LYS A 181 -13.33 -19.18 -4.42
C LYS A 181 -14.46 -18.42 -3.78
N ALA A 182 -14.84 -17.28 -4.33
CA ALA A 182 -15.88 -16.40 -3.77
C ALA A 182 -17.28 -16.70 -4.31
N GLU A 183 -17.45 -17.62 -5.27
CA GLU A 183 -18.79 -18.06 -5.67
C GLU A 183 -19.42 -18.94 -4.59
N PRO A 184 -20.61 -18.60 -4.07
CA PRO A 184 -21.29 -19.43 -3.10
C PRO A 184 -21.70 -20.75 -3.77
N VAL A 185 -21.12 -21.86 -3.29
CA VAL A 185 -21.65 -23.20 -3.55
C VAL A 185 -23.01 -23.28 -2.88
N GLY A 186 -24.08 -23.23 -3.63
CA GLY A 186 -25.38 -23.60 -3.09
C GLY A 186 -26.54 -22.74 -3.53
N ALA A 187 -27.14 -23.10 -4.64
CA ALA A 187 -28.59 -23.07 -4.79
C ALA A 187 -29.00 -24.24 -5.69
N THR A 188 -28.93 -25.45 -5.17
CA THR A 188 -29.80 -26.52 -5.66
C THR A 188 -31.18 -26.22 -5.11
N MET A 189 -32.02 -25.66 -5.95
CA MET A 189 -33.45 -25.65 -5.71
C MET A 189 -34.02 -27.01 -6.10
N TYR A 190 -34.75 -27.57 -5.16
CA TYR A 190 -35.77 -28.55 -5.45
C TYR A 190 -37.09 -27.84 -5.73
#